data_5204f4d41b70640b760b4a9e818e2462
#
_entry.id   5204f4d41b70640b760b4a9e818e2462
#
_cell.length_a   1.000
_cell.length_b   1.000
_cell.length_c   1.000
_cell.angle_alpha   90.00
_cell.angle_beta   90.00
_cell.angle_gamma   90.00
#
_symmetry.space_group_name_H-M   'P 1'
#
loop_
_entity.id
_entity.type
_entity.pdbx_description
1 polymer ?
#
loop_
_entity_poly.entity_id
_entity_poly.type
_entity_poly.pdbx_seq_one_letter_code
_entity_poly.pdbx_strand_id
1 'polypeptide(L)' 'MELKRDPVEDTEEYKAVAEKVESMAELLVDPKIRYGRYIFVEEEKKRLLKELYGIEWETNNELNPNWDFI' A
#
# COMPACT_ATOMS: atom_id res chain seq x y z
N MET A 1 18.81 -3.96 9.00
CA MET A 1 18.49 -4.29 7.59
C MET A 1 17.29 -3.45 7.14
N GLU A 2 17.41 -2.78 6.02
CA GLU A 2 16.33 -1.93 5.53
C GLU A 2 15.33 -2.71 4.70
N LEU A 3 14.06 -2.37 4.84
CA LEU A 3 13.03 -2.93 3.99
C LEU A 3 13.13 -2.31 2.58
N LYS A 4 12.93 -3.14 1.59
CA LYS A 4 12.84 -2.67 0.21
C LYS A 4 11.52 -1.94 0.01
N ARG A 5 11.54 -0.94 -0.84
CA ARG A 5 10.32 -0.25 -1.23
C ARG A 5 10.32 -0.03 -2.74
N ASP A 6 9.13 0.10 -3.30
CA ASP A 6 9.00 0.31 -4.74
C ASP A 6 9.49 1.71 -5.10
N PRO A 7 10.41 1.83 -6.10
CA PRO A 7 10.90 3.14 -6.54
C PRO A 7 9.81 4.11 -6.98
N VAL A 8 8.63 3.63 -7.34
CA VAL A 8 7.51 4.49 -7.74
C VAL A 8 7.11 5.43 -6.60
N GLU A 9 7.40 5.07 -5.35
CA GLU A 9 7.12 5.90 -4.19
C GLU A 9 7.89 7.22 -4.19
N ASP A 10 8.95 7.29 -4.98
CA ASP A 10 9.75 8.51 -5.11
C ASP A 10 9.29 9.40 -6.27
N THR A 11 8.26 8.99 -7.02
CA THR A 11 7.72 9.80 -8.11
C THR A 11 6.76 10.86 -7.60
N GLU A 12 6.64 11.95 -8.36
CA GLU A 12 5.71 13.02 -8.02
C GLU A 12 4.26 12.55 -8.08
N GLU A 13 3.94 11.71 -9.05
CA GLU A 13 2.60 11.15 -9.22
C GLU A 13 2.17 10.37 -7.98
N TYR A 14 3.05 9.52 -7.47
CA TYR A 14 2.76 8.75 -6.26
C TYR A 14 2.61 9.66 -5.06
N LYS A 15 3.55 10.56 -4.85
CA LYS A 15 3.55 11.46 -3.69
C LYS A 15 2.31 12.34 -3.64
N ALA A 16 1.82 12.75 -4.81
CA ALA A 16 0.65 13.62 -4.90
C ALA A 16 -0.63 12.93 -4.42
N VAL A 17 -0.73 11.61 -4.55
CA VAL A 17 -1.95 10.85 -4.25
C VAL A 17 -1.82 9.85 -3.12
N ALA A 18 -0.60 9.56 -2.68
CA ALA A 18 -0.35 8.50 -1.70
C ALA A 18 -1.16 8.65 -0.41
N GLU A 19 -1.14 9.84 0.16
CA GLU A 19 -1.84 10.11 1.41
C GLU A 19 -3.35 9.96 1.26
N LYS A 20 -3.89 10.46 0.18
CA LYS A 20 -5.31 10.37 -0.13
C LYS A 20 -5.73 8.92 -0.34
N VAL A 21 -4.96 8.18 -1.13
CA VAL A 21 -5.24 6.78 -1.41
C VAL A 21 -5.14 5.94 -0.14
N GLU A 22 -4.15 6.22 0.70
CA GLU A 22 -4.00 5.51 1.97
C GLU A 22 -5.21 5.72 2.88
N SER A 23 -5.70 6.94 2.97
CA SER A 23 -6.90 7.25 3.75
C SER A 23 -8.12 6.53 3.19
N MET A 24 -8.26 6.48 1.88
CA MET A 24 -9.36 5.76 1.23
C MET A 24 -9.27 4.26 1.48
N ALA A 25 -8.05 3.70 1.40
CA ALA A 25 -7.83 2.29 1.65
C ALA A 25 -8.21 1.90 3.08
N GLU A 26 -7.86 2.73 4.04
CA GLU A 26 -8.24 2.49 5.44
C GLU A 26 -9.74 2.48 5.64
N LEU A 27 -10.47 3.34 4.93
CA LEU A 27 -11.92 3.38 5.01
C LEU A 27 -12.58 2.15 4.38
N LEU A 28 -11.93 1.56 3.38
CA LEU A 28 -12.47 0.39 2.68
C LEU A 28 -12.22 -0.92 3.43
N VAL A 29 -11.23 -0.95 4.30
CA VAL A 29 -10.94 -2.14 5.10
C VAL A 29 -11.89 -2.19 6.31
N ASP A 30 -12.46 -3.38 6.56
CA ASP A 30 -13.39 -3.58 7.68
C ASP A 30 -12.71 -3.18 9.01
N PRO A 31 -13.33 -2.27 9.78
CA PRO A 31 -12.76 -1.84 11.06
C PRO A 31 -12.66 -2.96 12.10
N LYS A 32 -13.34 -4.08 11.88
CA LYS A 32 -13.26 -5.23 12.76
C LYS A 32 -11.99 -6.04 12.59
N ILE A 33 -11.28 -5.85 11.46
CA ILE A 33 -10.02 -6.52 11.21
C ILE A 33 -8.95 -5.87 12.08
N ARG A 34 -8.38 -6.63 13.00
CA ARG A 34 -7.36 -6.15 13.94
C ARG A 34 -5.99 -6.70 13.64
N TYR A 35 -5.91 -7.98 13.23
CA TYR A 35 -4.63 -8.64 12.93
C TYR A 35 -4.36 -8.58 11.44
N GLY A 36 -3.14 -8.21 11.10
CA GLY A 36 -2.75 -8.09 9.69
C GLY A 36 -3.48 -6.98 8.95
N ARG A 37 -4.05 -6.02 9.65
CA ARG A 37 -4.83 -4.94 9.04
C ARG A 37 -4.03 -4.17 7.99
N TYR A 38 -2.77 -3.89 8.25
CA TYR A 38 -1.96 -3.13 7.32
C TYR A 38 -1.76 -3.85 5.97
N ILE A 39 -1.79 -5.18 5.98
CA ILE A 39 -1.69 -5.96 4.74
C ILE A 39 -2.92 -5.69 3.86
N PHE A 40 -4.10 -5.69 4.47
CA PHE A 40 -5.34 -5.40 3.75
C PHE A 40 -5.37 -3.95 3.26
N VAL A 41 -4.90 -3.02 4.07
CA VAL A 41 -4.82 -1.61 3.68
C VAL A 41 -3.87 -1.44 2.50
N GLU A 42 -2.72 -2.10 2.52
CA GLU A 42 -1.76 -2.03 1.42
C GLU A 42 -2.32 -2.63 0.14
N GLU A 43 -3.06 -3.73 0.21
CA GLU A 43 -3.68 -4.33 -0.97
C GLU A 43 -4.73 -3.41 -1.58
N GLU A 44 -5.56 -2.76 -0.75
CA GLU A 44 -6.54 -1.79 -1.23
C GLU A 44 -5.83 -0.57 -1.82
N LYS A 45 -4.76 -0.10 -1.19
CA LYS A 45 -3.97 1.01 -1.71
C LYS A 45 -3.40 0.68 -3.09
N LYS A 46 -2.87 -0.52 -3.24
CA LYS A 46 -2.33 -0.99 -4.53
C LYS A 46 -3.41 -0.97 -5.61
N ARG A 47 -4.59 -1.51 -5.29
CA ARG A 47 -5.71 -1.53 -6.21
C ARG A 47 -6.15 -0.13 -6.61
N LEU A 48 -6.30 0.75 -5.62
CA LEU A 48 -6.75 2.13 -5.87
C LEU A 48 -5.74 2.92 -6.70
N LEU A 49 -4.46 2.77 -6.42
CA LEU A 49 -3.41 3.43 -7.20
C LEU A 49 -3.49 3.04 -8.67
N LYS A 50 -3.70 1.76 -8.94
CA LYS A 50 -3.79 1.28 -10.31
C LYS A 50 -5.09 1.70 -10.99
N GLU A 51 -6.21 1.52 -10.32
CA GLU A 51 -7.54 1.79 -10.92
C GLU A 51 -7.82 3.28 -11.10
N LEU A 52 -7.42 4.11 -10.14
CA LEU A 52 -7.73 5.54 -10.16
C LEU A 52 -6.68 6.37 -10.87
N TYR A 53 -5.42 5.98 -10.77
CA TYR A 53 -4.31 6.79 -11.25
C TYR A 53 -3.36 6.08 -12.21
N GLY A 54 -3.59 4.79 -12.46
CA GLY A 54 -2.73 4.02 -13.36
C GLY A 54 -1.31 3.83 -12.83
N ILE A 55 -1.13 3.94 -11.51
CA ILE A 55 0.19 3.79 -10.88
C ILE A 55 0.37 2.34 -10.42
N GLU A 56 1.43 1.70 -10.90
CA GLU A 56 1.78 0.36 -10.45
C GLU A 56 2.68 0.47 -9.23
N TRP A 57 2.25 -0.14 -8.13
CA TRP A 57 2.96 -0.11 -6.85
C TRP A 57 2.91 -1.50 -6.22
N GLU A 58 4.06 -1.96 -5.72
CA GLU A 58 4.16 -3.24 -5.03
C GLU A 58 4.15 -3.01 -3.53
N THR A 59 3.43 -3.85 -2.80
CA THR A 59 3.35 -3.76 -1.35
C THR A 59 4.68 -4.14 -0.72
N ASN A 60 4.90 -3.72 0.52
CA ASN A 60 6.10 -4.10 1.25
C ASN A 60 6.21 -5.61 1.41
N ASN A 61 5.07 -6.29 1.56
CA ASN A 61 5.03 -7.73 1.69
C ASN A 61 5.49 -8.44 0.41
N GLU A 62 5.14 -7.89 -0.75
CA GLU A 62 5.58 -8.44 -2.04
C GLU A 62 7.06 -8.22 -2.28
N LEU A 63 7.58 -7.05 -1.89
CA LEU A 63 8.98 -6.70 -2.05
C LEU A 63 9.89 -7.42 -1.05
N ASN A 64 9.34 -7.82 0.09
CA ASN A 64 10.10 -8.44 1.18
C ASN A 64 9.40 -9.73 1.66
N PRO A 65 9.33 -10.76 0.79
CA PRO A 65 8.54 -11.97 1.10
C PRO A 65 9.06 -12.77 2.30
N ASN A 66 10.31 -12.53 2.71
CA ASN A 66 10.91 -13.23 3.84
C ASN A 66 10.68 -12.53 5.18
N TRP A 67 10.02 -11.38 5.17
CA TRP A 67 9.72 -10.63 6.39
C TRP A 67 8.36 -11.04 6.94
N ASP A 68 8.30 -11.11 8.26
CA ASP A 68 7.05 -11.35 8.97
C ASP A 68 6.47 -10.00 9.37
N PHE A 69 5.33 -9.63 8.79
CA PHE A 69 4.65 -8.37 9.04
C PHE A 69 3.43 -8.49 9.96
N ILE A 70 3.23 -9.67 10.52
CA ILE A 70 2.06 -9.93 11.37
C ILE A 70 2.40 -9.76 12.84
#